data_0f32531d0ccc6de865faa3c2a4a3441c
#
_entry.id   0f32531d0ccc6de865faa3c2a4a3441c
#
_cell.length_a   1.000
_cell.length_b   1.000
_cell.length_c   1.000
_cell.angle_alpha   90.00
_cell.angle_beta   90.00
_cell.angle_gamma   90.00
#
_symmetry.space_group_name_H-M   'P 1'
#
loop_
_entity.id
_entity.type
_entity.pdbx_description
1 polymer ?
#
loop_
_entity_poly.entity_id
_entity_poly.type
_entity_poly.pdbx_seq_one_letter_code
_entity_poly.pdbx_strand_id
1 'polypeptide(L)'
;MEMIISLLVETNAMRAKVTWNSAFYGVEIHTERKHFVVSALPTMVGRLDAAVLCAETMNGWRLPTFSEMESILDSIARVNALMNENGGHRIDLESVMWLDGDYGHSRSLKRDEGLCYILQYRQDTLSWWWQRREFRLVMPL
;
A
#
# COMPACT_ATOMS: atom_id res chain seq x y z
N MET A 1 15.86 -32.16 3.22
CA MET A 1 14.49 -32.03 2.70
C MET A 1 13.78 -30.81 3.26
N GLU A 2 13.70 -30.68 4.57
CA GLU A 2 13.08 -29.50 5.19
C GLU A 2 13.73 -28.20 4.76
N MET A 3 15.03 -28.18 4.63
CA MET A 3 15.77 -27.00 4.22
C MET A 3 15.41 -26.55 2.80
N ILE A 4 15.16 -27.49 1.89
CA ILE A 4 14.76 -27.18 0.52
C ILE A 4 13.33 -26.65 0.46
N ILE A 5 12.43 -27.25 1.22
CA ILE A 5 11.04 -26.81 1.32
C ILE A 5 10.97 -25.42 1.95
N SER A 6 11.72 -25.21 3.03
CA SER A 6 11.83 -23.91 3.68
C SER A 6 12.36 -22.85 2.72
N LEU A 7 13.39 -23.16 1.95
CA LEU A 7 13.94 -22.27 0.93
C LEU A 7 12.91 -21.92 -0.15
N LEU A 8 12.12 -22.88 -0.60
CA LEU A 8 11.09 -22.64 -1.61
C LEU A 8 9.95 -21.76 -1.09
N VAL A 9 9.52 -22.00 0.14
CA VAL A 9 8.48 -21.19 0.79
C VAL A 9 9.02 -19.80 1.10
N GLU A 10 10.22 -19.70 1.62
CA GLU A 10 10.85 -18.44 2.01
C GLU A 10 11.34 -17.61 0.82
N THR A 11 11.56 -18.21 -0.36
CA THR A 11 12.08 -17.50 -1.52
C THR A 11 11.24 -16.30 -1.89
N ASN A 12 9.92 -16.42 -1.85
CA ASN A 12 9.03 -15.29 -2.11
C ASN A 12 8.95 -14.32 -0.93
N ALA A 13 8.90 -14.84 0.29
CA ALA A 13 8.85 -14.01 1.50
C ALA A 13 10.18 -13.30 1.77
N MET A 14 11.32 -13.97 1.52
CA MET A 14 12.65 -13.39 1.74
C MET A 14 13.05 -12.35 0.69
N ARG A 15 12.38 -12.30 -0.44
CA ARG A 15 12.58 -11.22 -1.41
C ARG A 15 12.07 -9.88 -0.90
N ALA A 16 11.17 -9.91 0.06
CA ALA A 16 10.67 -8.71 0.70
C ALA A 16 11.28 -8.59 2.09
N LYS A 17 12.07 -7.56 2.29
CA LYS A 17 12.47 -7.13 3.63
C LYS A 17 11.41 -6.19 4.14
N VAL A 18 10.83 -6.52 5.30
CA VAL A 18 9.75 -5.74 5.91
C VAL A 18 10.22 -5.32 7.28
N THR A 19 10.52 -4.05 7.44
CA THR A 19 11.12 -3.49 8.65
C THR A 19 10.44 -2.17 9.04
N TRP A 20 10.58 -1.81 10.32
CA TRP A 20 10.10 -0.52 10.78
C TRP A 20 11.07 0.59 10.38
N ASN A 21 10.53 1.68 9.85
CA ASN A 21 11.28 2.89 9.53
C ASN A 21 10.82 4.03 10.43
N SER A 22 11.62 4.35 11.45
CA SER A 22 11.28 5.39 12.41
C SER A 22 11.37 6.80 11.83
N ALA A 23 12.23 7.00 10.83
CA ALA A 23 12.40 8.31 10.20
C ALA A 23 11.14 8.76 9.47
N PHE A 24 10.45 7.83 8.83
CA PHE A 24 9.22 8.11 8.08
C PHE A 24 7.95 7.68 8.83
N TYR A 25 8.09 7.11 10.02
CA TYR A 25 6.97 6.58 10.80
C TYR A 25 6.09 5.65 9.97
N GLY A 26 6.67 4.53 9.57
CA GLY A 26 5.98 3.56 8.75
C GLY A 26 6.74 2.25 8.62
N VAL A 27 6.19 1.38 7.81
CA VAL A 27 6.79 0.08 7.53
C VAL A 27 7.44 0.12 6.17
N GLU A 28 8.73 -0.16 6.16
CA GLU A 28 9.53 -0.19 4.94
C GLU A 28 9.43 -1.57 4.29
N ILE A 29 9.09 -1.58 3.01
CA ILE A 29 9.03 -2.79 2.19
C ILE A 29 10.08 -2.66 1.10
N HIS A 30 11.01 -3.59 1.08
CA HIS A 30 12.09 -3.62 0.11
C HIS A 30 12.08 -4.96 -0.61
N THR A 31 11.75 -4.95 -1.89
CA THR A 31 11.80 -6.11 -2.79
C THR A 31 12.86 -5.87 -3.86
N GLU A 32 13.05 -6.82 -4.77
CA GLU A 32 13.96 -6.62 -5.90
C GLU A 32 13.56 -5.45 -6.79
N ARG A 33 12.28 -5.14 -6.85
CA ARG A 33 11.75 -4.13 -7.78
C ARG A 33 11.19 -2.90 -7.12
N LYS A 34 10.95 -2.95 -5.82
CA LYS A 34 10.25 -1.89 -5.10
C LYS A 34 10.93 -1.60 -3.78
N HIS A 35 10.95 -0.34 -3.45
CA HIS A 35 11.47 0.11 -2.17
C HIS A 35 10.67 1.33 -1.73
N PHE A 36 9.85 1.16 -0.72
CA PHE A 36 8.96 2.22 -0.24
C PHE A 36 8.58 2.01 1.22
N VAL A 37 8.05 3.06 1.84
CA VAL A 37 7.49 3.01 3.19
C VAL A 37 6.00 3.20 3.10
N VAL A 38 5.23 2.33 3.76
CA VAL A 38 3.79 2.55 3.95
C VAL A 38 3.58 3.25 5.30
N SER A 39 2.81 4.34 5.27
CA SER A 39 2.58 5.17 6.45
C SER A 39 1.88 4.39 7.57
N ALA A 40 2.35 4.56 8.80
CA ALA A 40 1.70 4.01 9.99
C ALA A 40 0.60 4.92 10.55
N LEU A 41 0.36 6.06 9.93
CA LEU A 41 -0.75 6.95 10.29
C LEU A 41 -2.09 6.28 9.97
N PRO A 42 -3.18 6.67 10.66
CA PRO A 42 -4.50 6.14 10.32
C PRO A 42 -4.87 6.40 8.87
N THR A 43 -5.64 5.51 8.29
CA THR A 43 -6.26 5.79 7.00
C THR A 43 -7.14 7.04 7.09
N MET A 44 -7.08 7.82 6.05
CA MET A 44 -7.95 8.98 5.88
C MET A 44 -9.06 8.63 4.89
N VAL A 45 -10.12 9.41 4.88
CA VAL A 45 -11.26 9.22 3.97
C VAL A 45 -11.49 10.52 3.21
N GLY A 46 -11.61 10.41 1.90
CA GLY A 46 -11.86 11.59 1.08
C GLY A 46 -12.09 11.24 -0.38
N ARG A 47 -12.38 12.28 -1.15
CA ARG A 47 -12.45 12.16 -2.61
C ARG A 47 -11.04 12.02 -3.17
N LEU A 48 -10.94 11.55 -4.40
CA LEU A 48 -9.63 11.33 -5.03
C LEU A 48 -8.79 12.61 -5.10
N ASP A 49 -9.41 13.72 -5.48
CA ASP A 49 -8.70 15.02 -5.55
C ASP A 49 -8.17 15.45 -4.17
N ALA A 50 -8.94 15.22 -3.12
CA ALA A 50 -8.50 15.51 -1.76
C ALA A 50 -7.34 14.59 -1.32
N ALA A 51 -7.39 13.32 -1.70
CA ALA A 51 -6.32 12.38 -1.40
C ALA A 51 -5.01 12.77 -2.12
N VAL A 52 -5.10 13.14 -3.39
CA VAL A 52 -3.95 13.59 -4.17
C VAL A 52 -3.38 14.90 -3.60
N LEU A 53 -4.24 15.85 -3.25
CA LEU A 53 -3.81 17.09 -2.63
C LEU A 53 -3.11 16.87 -1.29
N CYS A 54 -3.65 15.98 -0.47
CA CYS A 54 -3.02 15.60 0.80
C CYS A 54 -1.62 15.03 0.57
N ALA A 55 -1.48 14.14 -0.41
CA ALA A 55 -0.18 13.57 -0.77
C ALA A 55 0.81 14.65 -1.23
N GLU A 56 0.36 15.59 -2.05
CA GLU A 56 1.20 16.70 -2.54
C GLU A 56 1.69 17.61 -1.42
N THR A 57 0.92 17.79 -0.35
CA THR A 57 1.33 18.59 0.81
C THR A 57 2.34 17.87 1.69
N MET A 58 2.46 16.56 1.57
CA MET A 58 3.40 15.74 2.32
C MET A 58 4.57 15.36 1.40
N ASN A 59 5.57 16.22 1.37
CA ASN A 59 6.69 16.13 0.46
C ASN A 59 7.24 14.72 0.25
N GLY A 60 7.11 14.20 -0.97
CA GLY A 60 7.58 12.88 -1.36
C GLY A 60 6.59 11.74 -1.17
N TRP A 61 5.50 11.96 -0.42
CA TRP A 61 4.46 10.94 -0.23
C TRP A 61 3.48 10.95 -1.41
N ARG A 62 2.90 9.81 -1.69
CA ARG A 62 1.87 9.67 -2.73
C ARG A 62 0.93 8.49 -2.44
N LEU A 63 -0.11 8.38 -3.24
CA LEU A 63 -0.97 7.19 -3.20
C LEU A 63 -0.19 5.97 -3.69
N PRO A 64 -0.45 4.79 -3.13
CA PRO A 64 0.21 3.57 -3.59
C PRO A 64 -0.27 3.19 -4.98
N THR A 65 0.61 2.60 -5.76
CA THR A 65 0.25 1.96 -7.01
C THR A 65 -0.42 0.60 -6.74
N PHE A 66 -1.07 0.05 -7.76
CA PHE A 66 -1.64 -1.30 -7.69
C PHE A 66 -0.59 -2.31 -7.24
N SER A 67 0.59 -2.29 -7.84
CA SER A 67 1.62 -3.27 -7.51
C SER A 67 2.25 -3.05 -6.13
N GLU A 68 2.29 -1.82 -5.64
CA GLU A 68 2.71 -1.55 -4.26
C GLU A 68 1.69 -2.08 -3.26
N MET A 69 0.41 -1.89 -3.52
CA MET A 69 -0.65 -2.44 -2.66
C MET A 69 -0.57 -3.97 -2.62
N GLU A 70 -0.31 -4.61 -3.76
CA GLU A 70 -0.08 -6.05 -3.81
C GLU A 70 1.10 -6.47 -2.92
N SER A 71 2.20 -5.73 -2.97
CA SER A 71 3.37 -6.00 -2.12
C SER A 71 3.07 -5.82 -0.64
N ILE A 72 2.28 -4.81 -0.28
CA ILE A 72 1.84 -4.60 1.10
C ILE A 72 1.02 -5.81 1.58
N LEU A 73 0.08 -6.27 0.77
CA LEU A 73 -0.79 -7.38 1.13
C LEU A 73 -0.05 -8.71 1.18
N ASP A 74 0.98 -8.90 0.35
CA ASP A 74 1.82 -10.10 0.42
C ASP A 74 2.52 -10.25 1.77
N SER A 75 2.76 -9.15 2.47
CA SER A 75 3.44 -9.12 3.77
C SER A 75 2.55 -8.57 4.89
N ILE A 76 1.23 -8.61 4.72
CA ILE A 76 0.31 -7.88 5.58
C ILE A 76 0.40 -8.24 7.07
N ALA A 77 0.61 -9.51 7.38
CA ALA A 77 0.75 -9.94 8.77
C ALA A 77 1.96 -9.27 9.42
N ARG A 78 3.10 -9.24 8.73
CA ARG A 78 4.32 -8.60 9.23
C ARG A 78 4.18 -7.08 9.28
N VAL A 79 3.56 -6.49 8.25
CA VAL A 79 3.29 -5.04 8.21
C VAL A 79 2.46 -4.63 9.41
N ASN A 80 1.35 -5.31 9.65
CA ASN A 80 0.47 -4.97 10.76
C ASN A 80 1.09 -5.25 12.13
N ALA A 81 1.90 -6.30 12.25
CA ALA A 81 2.64 -6.57 13.48
C ALA A 81 3.61 -5.42 13.82
N LEU A 82 4.37 -4.94 12.84
CA LEU A 82 5.29 -3.83 13.02
C LEU A 82 4.56 -2.53 13.37
N MET A 83 3.42 -2.27 12.76
CA MET A 83 2.60 -1.12 13.11
C MET A 83 2.14 -1.18 14.57
N ASN A 84 1.61 -2.33 14.98
CA ASN A 84 1.18 -2.53 16.37
C ASN A 84 2.34 -2.36 17.36
N GLU A 85 3.50 -2.94 17.06
CA GLU A 85 4.67 -2.88 17.94
C GLU A 85 5.19 -1.44 18.14
N ASN A 86 4.96 -0.58 17.18
CA ASN A 86 5.52 0.77 17.15
C ASN A 86 4.45 1.88 17.33
N GLY A 87 3.25 1.52 17.77
CA GLY A 87 2.19 2.48 18.04
C GLY A 87 1.51 3.06 16.82
N GLY A 88 1.71 2.45 15.66
CA GLY A 88 1.04 2.84 14.42
C GLY A 88 -0.34 2.20 14.28
N HIS A 89 -1.01 2.55 13.21
CA HIS A 89 -2.33 2.03 12.87
C HIS A 89 -2.23 0.95 11.81
N ARG A 90 -2.65 -0.25 12.14
CA ARG A 90 -2.65 -1.36 11.20
C ARG A 90 -3.57 -1.08 10.02
N ILE A 91 -3.31 -1.76 8.92
CA ILE A 91 -4.16 -1.70 7.73
C ILE A 91 -5.36 -2.63 7.95
N ASP A 92 -6.55 -2.07 7.77
CA ASP A 92 -7.80 -2.82 7.85
C ASP A 92 -8.05 -3.54 6.52
N LEU A 93 -8.13 -4.87 6.57
CA LEU A 93 -8.33 -5.69 5.38
C LEU A 93 -9.74 -5.55 4.78
N GLU A 94 -10.67 -4.91 5.47
CA GLU A 94 -12.00 -4.62 4.93
C GLU A 94 -12.06 -3.30 4.15
N SER A 95 -10.97 -2.57 4.11
CA SER A 95 -10.90 -1.27 3.44
C SER A 95 -10.99 -1.36 1.92
N VAL A 96 -11.49 -0.28 1.33
CA VAL A 96 -11.37 0.02 -0.09
C VAL A 96 -10.59 1.32 -0.20
N MET A 97 -9.42 1.28 -0.85
CA MET A 97 -8.48 2.40 -0.84
C MET A 97 -8.22 2.96 -2.22
N TRP A 98 -8.09 4.29 -2.30
CA TRP A 98 -7.61 4.94 -3.51
C TRP A 98 -6.19 4.50 -3.84
N LEU A 99 -5.96 4.28 -5.13
CA LEU A 99 -4.64 3.99 -5.69
C LEU A 99 -4.23 5.10 -6.65
N ASP A 100 -2.92 5.17 -6.88
CA ASP A 100 -2.39 5.92 -8.01
C ASP A 100 -2.68 5.14 -9.29
N GLY A 101 -3.50 5.71 -10.16
CA GLY A 101 -3.93 5.06 -11.40
C GLY A 101 -2.95 5.14 -12.54
N ASP A 102 -1.85 5.88 -12.39
CA ASP A 102 -0.97 6.21 -13.50
C ASP A 102 0.15 5.19 -13.75
N TYR A 103 0.34 4.21 -12.86
CA TYR A 103 1.51 3.34 -12.93
C TYR A 103 1.16 1.87 -13.08
N GLY A 104 1.44 1.34 -14.27
CA GLY A 104 1.52 -0.10 -14.50
C GLY A 104 0.21 -0.86 -14.44
N HIS A 105 -0.90 -0.17 -14.42
CA HIS A 105 -2.21 -0.80 -14.43
C HIS A 105 -2.74 -0.93 -15.86
N SER A 106 -3.32 -2.09 -16.19
CA SER A 106 -3.81 -2.38 -17.54
C SER A 106 -5.12 -1.71 -17.89
N ARG A 107 -5.82 -1.14 -16.92
CA ARG A 107 -7.09 -0.45 -17.15
C ARG A 107 -6.87 0.99 -17.53
N SER A 108 -7.56 1.43 -18.58
CA SER A 108 -7.64 2.85 -18.90
C SER A 108 -8.71 3.50 -18.06
N LEU A 109 -8.33 4.53 -17.32
CA LEU A 109 -9.29 5.32 -16.54
C LEU A 109 -9.99 6.31 -17.45
N LYS A 110 -11.31 6.42 -17.27
CA LYS A 110 -12.07 7.51 -17.86
C LYS A 110 -11.87 8.79 -17.04
N ARG A 111 -12.21 9.93 -17.63
CA ARG A 111 -11.99 11.26 -17.04
C ARG A 111 -12.48 11.40 -15.60
N ASP A 112 -13.61 10.81 -15.26
CA ASP A 112 -14.27 10.97 -13.97
C ASP A 112 -14.07 9.77 -13.05
N GLU A 113 -13.17 8.87 -13.39
CA GLU A 113 -12.92 7.65 -12.63
C GLU A 113 -11.62 7.73 -11.85
N GLY A 114 -11.59 7.02 -10.73
CA GLY A 114 -10.38 6.75 -9.97
C GLY A 114 -10.21 5.27 -9.75
N LEU A 115 -8.97 4.82 -9.57
CA LEU A 115 -8.66 3.43 -9.29
C LEU A 115 -8.68 3.21 -7.78
N CYS A 116 -9.42 2.18 -7.36
CA CYS A 116 -9.47 1.75 -5.98
C CYS A 116 -9.05 0.28 -5.86
N TYR A 117 -8.63 -0.11 -4.67
CA TYR A 117 -8.28 -1.47 -4.34
C TYR A 117 -9.18 -1.99 -3.22
N ILE A 118 -9.84 -3.12 -3.46
CA ILE A 118 -10.65 -3.81 -2.44
C ILE A 118 -9.74 -4.81 -1.76
N LEU A 119 -9.28 -4.50 -0.55
CA LEU A 119 -8.25 -5.28 0.13
C LEU A 119 -8.72 -6.70 0.45
N GLN A 120 -9.98 -6.85 0.86
CA GLN A 120 -10.56 -8.13 1.23
C GLN A 120 -10.48 -9.18 0.10
N TYR A 121 -10.66 -8.74 -1.14
CA TYR A 121 -10.66 -9.62 -2.30
C TYR A 121 -9.37 -9.51 -3.13
N ARG A 122 -8.45 -8.67 -2.73
CA ARG A 122 -7.22 -8.38 -3.48
C ARG A 122 -7.52 -8.03 -4.93
N GLN A 123 -8.46 -7.15 -5.13
CA GLN A 123 -9.02 -6.83 -6.43
C GLN A 123 -9.12 -5.32 -6.63
N ASP A 124 -8.74 -4.85 -7.81
CA ASP A 124 -8.95 -3.45 -8.16
C ASP A 124 -10.39 -3.22 -8.63
N THR A 125 -10.83 -1.99 -8.50
CA THR A 125 -12.13 -1.53 -8.96
C THR A 125 -12.05 -0.06 -9.35
N LEU A 126 -13.06 0.41 -10.05
CA LEU A 126 -13.16 1.83 -10.41
C LEU A 126 -14.23 2.48 -9.55
N SER A 127 -13.99 3.72 -9.17
CA SER A 127 -14.94 4.57 -8.45
C SER A 127 -14.97 5.94 -9.10
N TRP A 128 -16.12 6.64 -9.00
CA TRP A 128 -16.18 8.03 -9.39
C TRP A 128 -15.27 8.87 -8.50
N TRP A 129 -14.54 9.81 -9.06
CA TRP A 129 -13.53 10.57 -8.32
C TRP A 129 -14.11 11.35 -7.12
N TRP A 130 -15.40 11.68 -7.11
CA TRP A 130 -16.06 12.40 -6.02
C TRP A 130 -16.55 11.49 -4.89
N GLN A 131 -16.48 10.17 -5.05
CA GLN A 131 -16.84 9.25 -3.99
C GLN A 131 -15.77 9.28 -2.91
N ARG A 132 -16.20 9.14 -1.66
CA ARG A 132 -15.29 9.13 -0.54
C ARG A 132 -14.80 7.69 -0.30
N ARG A 133 -13.50 7.52 -0.39
CA ARG A 133 -12.84 6.25 -0.11
C ARG A 133 -11.68 6.48 0.84
N GLU A 134 -11.22 5.42 1.48
CA GLU A 134 -10.05 5.49 2.33
C GLU A 134 -8.78 5.64 1.48
N PHE A 135 -7.72 6.16 2.09
CA PHE A 135 -6.40 6.19 1.48
C PHE A 135 -5.31 6.19 2.55
N ARG A 136 -4.18 5.63 2.21
CA ARG A 136 -2.98 5.60 3.04
C ARG A 136 -1.80 5.83 2.11
N LEU A 137 -0.92 6.75 2.52
CA LEU A 137 0.17 7.18 1.65
C LEU A 137 1.38 6.26 1.75
N VAL A 138 2.18 6.27 0.68
CA VAL A 138 3.47 5.60 0.62
C VAL A 138 4.56 6.61 0.27
N MET A 139 5.78 6.34 0.74
CA MET A 139 6.97 7.13 0.45
C MET A 139 7.91 6.26 -0.36
N PRO A 140 8.15 6.56 -1.64
CA PRO A 140 9.18 5.87 -2.43
C PRO A 140 10.58 6.15 -1.88
N LEU A 141 11.40 5.13 -1.83
CA LEU A 141 12.79 5.26 -1.37
C LEU A 141 13.80 5.07 -2.50
#